data_f33011957f9ad55b3c1fca633eff9f95
#
_entry.id   f33011957f9ad55b3c1fca633eff9f95
#
_cell.length_a   1.000
_cell.length_b   1.000
_cell.length_c   1.000
_cell.angle_alpha   90.00
_cell.angle_beta   90.00
_cell.angle_gamma   90.00
#
_symmetry.space_group_name_H-M   'P 1'
#
loop_
_entity.id
_entity.type
_entity.pdbx_description
1 polymer ?
#
loop_
_entity_poly.entity_id
_entity_poly.type
_entity_poly.pdbx_seq_one_letter_code
_entity_poly.pdbx_strand_id
1 'polypeptide(L)'
;MKTSLAIVAILAAALLAFAHGSQRSQPEHVVLVSEDEPGQTLIVRGTVYAPDGETPVAGVRLTIHNADSMGYYCMLPSPERDRTLPRDNCPDSPPNTARIRGSLTTDAQGRFEFHTIKPGAYPNRRNPAHIHFQASGAGYSSQWPPDLNFAGDPFIPAADVERQAQLGKFRFICDPQPIGRGKAVHCDYNIRLEKK
;
A
#
# COMPACT_ATOMS: atom_id res chain seq x y z
N MET A 1 -27.38 57.34 57.85
CA MET A 1 -27.77 56.79 56.53
C MET A 1 -26.51 56.24 55.90
N LYS A 2 -26.37 54.93 55.90
CA LYS A 2 -25.19 54.23 55.30
C LYS A 2 -25.67 53.47 54.09
N THR A 3 -25.29 53.93 52.91
CA THR A 3 -25.56 53.26 51.61
C THR A 3 -24.43 52.26 51.34
N SER A 4 -24.77 50.95 51.35
CA SER A 4 -23.86 49.89 50.97
C SER A 4 -23.91 49.70 49.45
N LEU A 5 -22.76 49.87 48.80
CA LEU A 5 -22.55 49.55 47.37
C LEU A 5 -22.24 48.09 47.25
N ALA A 6 -23.12 47.34 46.59
CA ALA A 6 -22.87 45.93 46.22
C ALA A 6 -22.11 45.88 44.92
N ILE A 7 -20.89 45.34 44.96
CA ILE A 7 -20.08 45.09 43.78
C ILE A 7 -20.46 43.69 43.23
N VAL A 8 -21.08 43.65 42.08
CA VAL A 8 -21.37 42.42 41.34
C VAL A 8 -20.13 42.08 40.50
N ALA A 9 -19.40 41.06 40.93
CA ALA A 9 -18.29 40.51 40.14
C ALA A 9 -18.84 39.53 39.09
N ILE A 10 -18.79 39.92 37.84
CA ILE A 10 -19.13 39.05 36.70
C ILE A 10 -17.88 38.21 36.37
N LEU A 11 -17.90 36.94 36.75
CA LEU A 11 -16.90 35.95 36.27
C LEU A 11 -17.20 35.61 34.83
N ALA A 12 -16.43 36.15 33.89
CA ALA A 12 -16.40 35.71 32.53
C ALA A 12 -15.54 34.42 32.45
N ALA A 13 -16.18 33.24 32.44
CA ALA A 13 -15.54 31.98 32.15
C ALA A 13 -15.25 31.90 30.64
N ALA A 14 -14.01 32.23 30.28
CA ALA A 14 -13.54 32.00 28.92
C ALA A 14 -13.43 30.49 28.69
N LEU A 15 -14.37 29.90 27.98
CA LEU A 15 -14.27 28.55 27.38
C LEU A 15 -13.20 28.61 26.31
N LEU A 16 -11.96 28.25 26.63
CA LEU A 16 -10.94 27.87 25.66
C LEU A 16 -11.35 26.54 25.07
N ALA A 17 -12.11 26.58 23.98
CA ALA A 17 -12.29 25.44 23.10
C ALA A 17 -10.92 25.12 22.46
N PHE A 18 -10.20 24.18 23.05
CA PHE A 18 -9.07 23.54 22.39
C PHE A 18 -9.61 22.85 21.14
N ALA A 19 -9.52 23.54 20.01
CA ALA A 19 -9.63 22.90 18.71
C ALA A 19 -8.46 21.91 18.62
N HIS A 20 -8.69 20.66 19.02
CA HIS A 20 -7.84 19.55 18.64
C HIS A 20 -7.97 19.42 17.14
N GLY A 21 -7.16 20.20 16.41
CA GLY A 21 -6.90 19.94 15.01
C GLY A 21 -6.40 18.51 14.95
N SER A 22 -7.25 17.61 14.45
CA SER A 22 -6.85 16.26 14.15
C SER A 22 -5.67 16.37 13.18
N GLN A 23 -4.45 16.34 13.71
CA GLN A 23 -3.27 16.10 12.90
C GLN A 23 -3.57 14.79 12.18
N ARG A 24 -3.84 14.87 10.88
CA ARG A 24 -3.87 13.68 10.03
C ARG A 24 -2.49 13.06 10.15
N SER A 25 -2.34 12.08 11.05
CA SER A 25 -1.14 11.29 11.10
C SER A 25 -0.93 10.74 9.70
N GLN A 26 0.26 10.97 9.15
CA GLN A 26 0.64 10.31 7.90
C GLN A 26 0.56 8.81 8.18
N PRO A 27 0.05 7.98 7.22
CA PRO A 27 0.09 6.55 7.40
C PRO A 27 1.54 6.11 7.60
N GLU A 28 1.75 5.09 8.41
CA GLU A 28 3.06 4.46 8.48
C GLU A 28 3.44 4.05 7.06
N HIS A 29 4.59 4.50 6.58
CA HIS A 29 5.09 4.11 5.27
C HIS A 29 6.33 3.25 5.41
N VAL A 30 6.47 2.28 4.53
CA VAL A 30 7.65 1.45 4.42
C VAL A 30 8.28 1.62 3.04
N VAL A 31 9.61 1.68 3.00
CA VAL A 31 10.39 1.70 1.76
C VAL A 31 10.96 0.31 1.55
N LEU A 32 10.58 -0.32 0.44
CA LEU A 32 10.96 -1.71 0.14
C LEU A 32 12.24 -1.83 -0.67
N VAL A 33 12.74 -0.74 -1.21
CA VAL A 33 13.89 -0.69 -2.13
C VAL A 33 14.85 0.42 -1.72
N SER A 34 16.12 0.28 -2.06
CA SER A 34 17.10 1.36 -1.94
C SER A 34 16.87 2.46 -3.00
N GLU A 35 17.43 3.66 -2.80
CA GLU A 35 17.27 4.79 -3.72
C GLU A 35 17.88 4.52 -5.11
N ASP A 36 18.86 3.64 -5.19
CA ASP A 36 19.54 3.21 -6.41
C ASP A 36 18.90 1.97 -7.07
N GLU A 37 17.80 1.46 -6.54
CA GLU A 37 17.09 0.33 -7.16
C GLU A 37 16.65 0.67 -8.58
N PRO A 38 17.08 -0.13 -9.60
CA PRO A 38 16.71 0.13 -10.98
C PRO A 38 15.21 -0.02 -11.21
N GLY A 39 14.61 0.97 -11.87
CA GLY A 39 13.18 0.94 -12.22
C GLY A 39 12.49 2.28 -11.99
N GLN A 40 11.19 2.28 -12.22
CA GLN A 40 10.35 3.44 -11.98
C GLN A 40 9.87 3.43 -10.53
N THR A 41 10.22 4.45 -9.76
CA THR A 41 9.74 4.59 -8.38
C THR A 41 8.22 4.61 -8.34
N LEU A 42 7.65 3.75 -7.51
CA LEU A 42 6.21 3.59 -7.33
C LEU A 42 5.84 3.79 -5.86
N ILE A 43 4.89 4.67 -5.62
CA ILE A 43 4.23 4.84 -4.33
C ILE A 43 2.85 4.20 -4.41
N VAL A 44 2.56 3.26 -3.52
CA VAL A 44 1.23 2.66 -3.41
C VAL A 44 0.64 3.05 -2.07
N ARG A 45 -0.58 3.59 -2.11
CA ARG A 45 -1.34 3.96 -0.92
C ARG A 45 -2.77 3.47 -1.01
N GLY A 46 -3.36 3.26 0.14
CA GLY A 46 -4.74 2.82 0.17
C GLY A 46 -5.29 2.69 1.58
N THR A 47 -6.45 2.10 1.66
CA THR A 47 -7.13 1.81 2.92
C THR A 47 -7.61 0.37 2.91
N VAL A 48 -7.46 -0.29 4.06
CA VAL A 48 -8.03 -1.62 4.28
C VAL A 48 -9.43 -1.45 4.88
N TYR A 49 -10.40 -2.12 4.30
CA TYR A 49 -11.80 -2.09 4.70
C TYR A 49 -12.27 -3.46 5.19
N ALA A 50 -13.23 -3.44 6.10
CA ALA A 50 -13.98 -4.62 6.53
C ALA A 50 -14.77 -5.23 5.34
N PRO A 51 -15.38 -6.42 5.53
CA PRO A 51 -16.19 -7.08 4.49
C PRO A 51 -17.39 -6.28 3.99
N ASP A 52 -17.88 -5.31 4.78
CA ASP A 52 -18.92 -4.38 4.35
C ASP A 52 -18.46 -3.42 3.23
N GLY A 53 -17.14 -3.30 3.04
CA GLY A 53 -16.53 -2.40 2.06
C GLY A 53 -16.57 -0.92 2.46
N GLU A 54 -16.99 -0.57 3.66
CA GLU A 54 -17.18 0.81 4.11
C GLU A 54 -16.38 1.14 5.36
N THR A 55 -16.30 0.22 6.32
CA THR A 55 -15.61 0.42 7.60
C THR A 55 -14.09 0.24 7.45
N PRO A 56 -13.26 1.28 7.62
CA PRO A 56 -11.81 1.12 7.64
C PRO A 56 -11.34 0.28 8.83
N VAL A 57 -10.29 -0.54 8.62
CA VAL A 57 -9.77 -1.44 9.66
C VAL A 57 -8.34 -1.07 10.02
N ALA A 58 -8.16 -0.59 11.24
CA ALA A 58 -6.86 -0.32 11.84
C ALA A 58 -6.14 -1.61 12.28
N GLY A 59 -4.82 -1.58 12.35
CA GLY A 59 -4.03 -2.68 12.92
C GLY A 59 -3.94 -3.93 12.04
N VAL A 60 -4.29 -3.84 10.76
CA VAL A 60 -4.09 -4.91 9.78
C VAL A 60 -2.63 -4.91 9.36
N ARG A 61 -1.95 -6.05 9.54
CA ARG A 61 -0.61 -6.27 9.01
C ARG A 61 -0.70 -6.63 7.53
N LEU A 62 -0.05 -5.84 6.69
CA LEU A 62 0.15 -6.12 5.28
C LEU A 62 1.59 -6.59 5.07
N THR A 63 1.77 -7.78 4.51
CA THR A 63 3.03 -8.24 3.96
C THR A 63 2.97 -8.07 2.46
N ILE A 64 3.99 -7.43 1.89
CA ILE A 64 4.02 -6.97 0.51
C ILE A 64 5.29 -7.49 -0.13
N HIS A 65 5.21 -7.96 -1.37
CA HIS A 65 6.39 -8.30 -2.16
C HIS A 65 6.13 -8.15 -3.66
N ASN A 66 7.18 -7.85 -4.39
CA ASN A 66 7.15 -7.75 -5.85
C ASN A 66 8.49 -8.16 -6.48
N ALA A 67 8.44 -8.46 -7.77
CA ALA A 67 9.62 -8.65 -8.59
C ALA A 67 10.36 -7.33 -8.85
N ASP A 68 11.60 -7.40 -9.31
CA ASP A 68 12.35 -6.23 -9.79
C ASP A 68 11.76 -5.69 -11.12
N SER A 69 12.36 -4.61 -11.64
CA SER A 69 11.92 -3.97 -12.91
C SER A 69 12.04 -4.88 -14.14
N MET A 70 12.74 -6.00 -14.03
CA MET A 70 12.89 -7.00 -15.07
C MET A 70 11.99 -8.25 -14.86
N GLY A 71 11.19 -8.27 -13.80
CA GLY A 71 10.26 -9.35 -13.47
C GLY A 71 10.87 -10.48 -12.66
N TYR A 72 11.97 -10.28 -11.97
CA TYR A 72 12.65 -11.29 -11.17
C TYR A 72 12.57 -11.03 -9.67
N TYR A 73 12.36 -12.08 -8.88
CA TYR A 73 12.33 -11.97 -7.42
C TYR A 73 13.72 -11.92 -6.78
N CYS A 74 14.71 -12.54 -7.43
CA CYS A 74 16.06 -12.60 -6.91
C CYS A 74 17.00 -11.83 -7.81
N MET A 75 17.82 -10.98 -7.22
CA MET A 75 19.02 -10.46 -7.88
C MET A 75 20.20 -11.33 -7.48
N LEU A 76 20.78 -12.03 -8.44
CA LEU A 76 22.15 -12.47 -8.28
C LEU A 76 23.04 -11.22 -8.26
N PRO A 77 24.09 -11.16 -7.42
CA PRO A 77 25.04 -10.07 -7.44
C PRO A 77 25.57 -9.85 -8.86
N SER A 78 25.66 -8.61 -9.33
CA SER A 78 26.41 -8.26 -10.53
C SER A 78 27.90 -8.41 -10.20
N PRO A 79 28.74 -9.08 -11.01
CA PRO A 79 28.64 -9.38 -12.42
C PRO A 79 28.20 -10.82 -12.78
N GLU A 80 27.87 -11.62 -11.81
CA GLU A 80 27.60 -13.06 -11.96
C GLU A 80 26.16 -13.38 -12.42
N ARG A 81 25.46 -12.42 -13.01
CA ARG A 81 24.15 -12.65 -13.58
C ARG A 81 24.25 -13.62 -14.76
N ASP A 82 24.16 -14.88 -14.47
CA ASP A 82 23.85 -15.82 -15.53
C ASP A 82 22.40 -15.60 -16.01
N ARG A 83 22.28 -14.90 -17.14
CA ARG A 83 20.98 -14.59 -17.77
C ARG A 83 20.30 -15.83 -18.36
N THR A 84 20.95 -16.98 -18.32
CA THR A 84 20.44 -18.23 -18.88
C THR A 84 19.73 -19.09 -17.85
N LEU A 85 19.92 -18.82 -16.54
CA LEU A 85 19.24 -19.57 -15.50
C LEU A 85 17.75 -19.16 -15.37
N PRO A 86 16.86 -20.14 -15.20
CA PRO A 86 15.48 -19.86 -14.84
C PRO A 86 15.46 -19.21 -13.45
N ARG A 87 15.06 -17.95 -13.37
CA ARG A 87 15.23 -17.11 -12.19
C ARG A 87 14.14 -17.27 -11.12
N ASP A 88 13.23 -18.19 -11.32
CA ASP A 88 12.27 -18.62 -10.30
C ASP A 88 12.93 -19.44 -9.18
N ASN A 89 14.13 -19.90 -9.40
CA ASN A 89 14.95 -20.62 -8.44
C ASN A 89 16.11 -19.73 -8.02
N CYS A 90 15.98 -19.01 -6.93
CA CYS A 90 17.12 -18.57 -6.18
C CYS A 90 17.74 -19.81 -5.53
N PRO A 91 18.87 -20.34 -5.99
CA PRO A 91 19.38 -21.62 -5.48
C PRO A 91 19.71 -21.60 -3.99
N ASP A 92 19.91 -20.40 -3.43
CA ASP A 92 20.28 -20.20 -2.01
C ASP A 92 19.19 -19.48 -1.20
N SER A 93 18.00 -19.31 -1.74
CA SER A 93 16.89 -18.67 -1.03
C SER A 93 15.72 -19.63 -0.84
N PRO A 94 15.13 -19.71 0.35
CA PRO A 94 13.93 -20.51 0.53
C PRO A 94 12.85 -20.08 -0.46
N PRO A 95 12.03 -20.98 -0.96
CA PRO A 95 10.85 -20.62 -1.73
C PRO A 95 10.05 -19.58 -0.94
N ASN A 96 9.69 -18.47 -1.54
CA ASN A 96 9.00 -17.30 -0.98
C ASN A 96 9.88 -16.16 -0.41
N THR A 97 11.16 -16.12 -0.66
CA THR A 97 11.99 -14.96 -0.32
C THR A 97 12.15 -14.01 -1.50
N ALA A 98 11.14 -13.20 -1.77
CA ALA A 98 11.34 -12.06 -2.67
C ALA A 98 12.36 -11.10 -2.04
N ARG A 99 13.30 -10.58 -2.83
CA ARG A 99 14.28 -9.58 -2.39
C ARG A 99 13.58 -8.26 -2.04
N ILE A 100 12.65 -7.84 -2.88
CA ILE A 100 11.82 -6.65 -2.65
C ILE A 100 10.59 -7.08 -1.86
N ARG A 101 10.64 -6.87 -0.55
CA ARG A 101 9.57 -7.25 0.38
C ARG A 101 9.59 -6.41 1.64
N GLY A 102 8.45 -6.32 2.28
CA GLY A 102 8.32 -5.69 3.59
C GLY A 102 6.96 -5.91 4.22
N SER A 103 6.79 -5.35 5.38
CA SER A 103 5.50 -5.38 6.07
C SER A 103 5.26 -4.04 6.73
N LEU A 104 4.00 -3.65 6.79
CA LEU A 104 3.52 -2.50 7.54
C LEU A 104 2.21 -2.84 8.26
N THR A 105 1.78 -1.96 9.13
CA THR A 105 0.49 -2.08 9.82
C THR A 105 -0.37 -0.86 9.48
N THR A 106 -1.65 -1.06 9.20
CA THR A 106 -2.56 0.05 8.90
C THR A 106 -2.74 0.96 10.10
N ASP A 107 -2.82 2.27 9.84
CA ASP A 107 -3.03 3.30 10.86
C ASP A 107 -4.46 3.25 11.48
N ALA A 108 -4.74 4.18 12.40
CA ALA A 108 -6.04 4.29 13.07
C ALA A 108 -7.24 4.52 12.11
N GLN A 109 -6.97 4.96 10.88
CA GLN A 109 -7.95 5.15 9.81
C GLN A 109 -7.91 4.02 8.77
N GLY A 110 -7.21 2.91 9.06
CA GLY A 110 -7.07 1.78 8.15
C GLY A 110 -6.16 2.03 6.95
N ARG A 111 -5.43 3.16 6.92
CA ARG A 111 -4.63 3.59 5.77
C ARG A 111 -3.24 2.96 5.80
N PHE A 112 -2.65 2.83 4.62
CA PHE A 112 -1.27 2.39 4.43
C PHE A 112 -0.62 3.13 3.26
N GLU A 113 0.71 3.20 3.28
CA GLU A 113 1.54 3.65 2.17
C GLU A 113 2.84 2.86 2.15
N PHE A 114 3.33 2.50 0.97
CA PHE A 114 4.66 1.96 0.80
C PHE A 114 5.29 2.42 -0.51
N HIS A 115 6.62 2.46 -0.52
CA HIS A 115 7.43 2.87 -1.65
C HIS A 115 8.21 1.66 -2.18
N THR A 116 8.15 1.47 -3.48
CA THR A 116 8.82 0.40 -4.19
C THR A 116 9.17 0.86 -5.61
N ILE A 117 9.41 -0.06 -6.50
CA ILE A 117 9.49 0.18 -7.94
C ILE A 117 8.31 -0.51 -8.65
N LYS A 118 7.91 0.02 -9.81
CA LYS A 118 6.99 -0.71 -10.69
C LYS A 118 7.68 -1.99 -11.18
N PRO A 119 7.15 -3.18 -10.86
CA PRO A 119 7.76 -4.43 -11.29
C PRO A 119 7.64 -4.64 -12.79
N GLY A 120 8.51 -5.48 -13.34
CA GLY A 120 8.34 -6.05 -14.67
C GLY A 120 7.41 -7.28 -14.66
N ALA A 121 6.84 -7.59 -15.83
CA ALA A 121 6.19 -8.88 -16.05
C ALA A 121 7.20 -10.03 -15.98
N TYR A 122 6.78 -11.23 -15.63
CA TYR A 122 7.68 -12.39 -15.57
C TYR A 122 8.24 -12.74 -16.97
N PRO A 123 9.57 -12.80 -17.11
CA PRO A 123 10.20 -12.90 -18.43
C PRO A 123 9.84 -14.16 -19.22
N ASN A 124 9.54 -15.25 -18.54
CA ASN A 124 9.31 -16.56 -19.15
C ASN A 124 7.86 -17.06 -18.97
N ARG A 125 6.96 -16.18 -18.50
CA ARG A 125 5.56 -16.51 -18.24
C ARG A 125 4.67 -15.39 -18.75
N ARG A 126 3.45 -15.75 -19.13
CA ARG A 126 2.43 -14.77 -19.50
C ARG A 126 1.69 -14.25 -18.26
N ASN A 127 2.46 -13.84 -17.25
CA ASN A 127 1.91 -13.22 -16.05
C ASN A 127 2.16 -11.71 -16.13
N PRO A 128 1.14 -10.90 -15.89
CA PRO A 128 1.31 -9.45 -15.88
C PRO A 128 2.26 -9.01 -14.76
N ALA A 129 2.82 -7.81 -14.89
CA ALA A 129 3.50 -7.16 -13.79
C ALA A 129 2.52 -6.97 -12.61
N HIS A 130 2.95 -7.35 -11.40
CA HIS A 130 2.05 -7.29 -10.24
C HIS A 130 2.79 -7.18 -8.91
N ILE A 131 2.05 -6.74 -7.88
CA ILE A 131 2.49 -6.70 -6.49
C ILE A 131 1.58 -7.62 -5.68
N HIS A 132 2.18 -8.50 -4.89
CA HIS A 132 1.47 -9.40 -3.99
C HIS A 132 1.23 -8.77 -2.63
N PHE A 133 0.10 -9.13 -2.04
CA PHE A 133 -0.29 -8.74 -0.69
C PHE A 133 -0.76 -9.95 0.11
N GLN A 134 -0.39 -9.97 1.38
CA GLN A 134 -0.99 -10.82 2.37
C GLN A 134 -1.48 -9.92 3.52
N ALA A 135 -2.76 -10.01 3.86
CA ALA A 135 -3.37 -9.26 4.96
C ALA A 135 -3.65 -10.19 6.14
N SER A 136 -3.34 -9.76 7.37
CA SER A 136 -3.57 -10.55 8.58
C SER A 136 -3.72 -9.65 9.81
N GLY A 137 -4.18 -10.20 10.92
CA GLY A 137 -4.34 -9.45 12.17
C GLY A 137 -5.66 -8.71 12.29
N ALA A 138 -5.78 -7.80 13.26
CA ALA A 138 -7.01 -7.07 13.58
C ALA A 138 -8.25 -7.98 13.75
N GLY A 139 -8.02 -9.24 14.17
CA GLY A 139 -9.08 -10.22 14.32
C GLY A 139 -9.52 -10.92 13.04
N TYR A 140 -8.85 -10.73 11.91
CA TYR A 140 -9.07 -11.43 10.65
C TYR A 140 -8.05 -12.53 10.43
N SER A 141 -8.47 -13.63 9.80
CA SER A 141 -7.57 -14.69 9.34
C SER A 141 -6.64 -14.16 8.25
N SER A 142 -5.49 -14.82 8.09
CA SER A 142 -4.57 -14.50 6.98
C SER A 142 -5.26 -14.75 5.64
N GLN A 143 -5.20 -13.77 4.76
CA GLN A 143 -5.85 -13.81 3.45
C GLN A 143 -5.01 -13.10 2.39
N TRP A 144 -5.25 -13.43 1.13
CA TRP A 144 -4.55 -12.92 -0.03
C TRP A 144 -5.50 -12.07 -0.86
N PRO A 145 -5.50 -10.74 -0.69
CA PRO A 145 -6.22 -9.84 -1.59
C PRO A 145 -5.77 -10.02 -3.04
N PRO A 146 -6.56 -9.59 -4.04
CA PRO A 146 -6.13 -9.58 -5.43
C PRO A 146 -4.77 -8.87 -5.59
N ASP A 147 -3.91 -9.40 -6.44
CA ASP A 147 -2.65 -8.74 -6.77
C ASP A 147 -2.91 -7.39 -7.45
N LEU A 148 -2.10 -6.37 -7.12
CA LEU A 148 -2.14 -5.08 -7.81
C LEU A 148 -1.44 -5.19 -9.15
N ASN A 149 -2.19 -5.12 -10.24
CA ASN A 149 -1.72 -5.13 -11.62
C ASN A 149 -1.64 -3.70 -12.18
N PHE A 150 -1.02 -3.55 -13.36
CA PHE A 150 -0.79 -2.24 -13.99
C PHE A 150 -1.46 -2.17 -15.36
N ALA A 151 -2.26 -1.12 -15.59
CA ALA A 151 -2.97 -0.91 -16.85
C ALA A 151 -2.01 -0.91 -18.05
N GLY A 152 -2.48 -1.44 -19.15
CA GLY A 152 -1.70 -1.55 -20.39
C GLY A 152 -0.77 -2.78 -20.46
N ASP A 153 -0.68 -3.59 -19.40
CA ASP A 153 0.07 -4.84 -19.48
C ASP A 153 -0.71 -5.85 -20.33
N PRO A 154 -0.10 -6.38 -21.42
CA PRO A 154 -0.80 -7.25 -22.37
C PRO A 154 -1.15 -8.64 -21.80
N PHE A 155 -0.62 -8.99 -20.65
CA PHE A 155 -0.86 -10.28 -20.01
C PHE A 155 -2.02 -10.26 -19.02
N ILE A 156 -2.64 -9.10 -18.76
CA ILE A 156 -3.85 -9.03 -17.93
C ILE A 156 -5.00 -9.72 -18.66
N PRO A 157 -5.67 -10.72 -18.05
CA PRO A 157 -6.82 -11.36 -18.66
C PRO A 157 -7.95 -10.34 -18.94
N ALA A 158 -8.59 -10.44 -20.11
CA ALA A 158 -9.70 -9.56 -20.46
C ALA A 158 -10.83 -9.59 -19.42
N ALA A 159 -11.10 -10.77 -18.85
CA ALA A 159 -12.09 -10.95 -17.79
C ALA A 159 -11.75 -10.13 -16.53
N ASP A 160 -10.47 -9.95 -16.22
CA ASP A 160 -10.05 -9.10 -15.07
C ASP A 160 -10.22 -7.62 -15.38
N VAL A 161 -9.98 -7.19 -16.62
CA VAL A 161 -10.24 -5.83 -17.06
C VAL A 161 -11.73 -5.50 -16.96
N GLU A 162 -12.60 -6.42 -17.38
CA GLU A 162 -14.05 -6.26 -17.27
C GLU A 162 -14.52 -6.28 -15.81
N ARG A 163 -14.02 -7.23 -15.02
CA ARG A 163 -14.39 -7.40 -13.61
C ARG A 163 -14.06 -6.17 -12.77
N GLN A 164 -12.88 -5.59 -12.94
CA GLN A 164 -12.47 -4.45 -12.14
C GLN A 164 -13.36 -3.21 -12.34
N ALA A 165 -14.01 -3.06 -13.50
CA ALA A 165 -14.89 -1.93 -13.76
C ALA A 165 -16.08 -1.87 -12.78
N GLN A 166 -16.46 -3.03 -12.22
CA GLN A 166 -17.57 -3.18 -11.28
C GLN A 166 -17.15 -3.07 -9.81
N LEU A 167 -15.83 -3.01 -9.52
CA LEU A 167 -15.32 -3.04 -8.16
C LEU A 167 -15.22 -1.65 -7.49
N GLY A 168 -15.57 -0.58 -8.19
CA GLY A 168 -15.54 0.79 -7.65
C GLY A 168 -14.16 1.14 -7.06
N LYS A 169 -14.10 1.46 -5.78
CA LYS A 169 -12.84 1.80 -5.09
C LYS A 169 -11.90 0.62 -4.82
N PHE A 170 -12.34 -0.63 -5.07
CA PHE A 170 -11.55 -1.85 -4.86
C PHE A 170 -10.92 -2.38 -6.16
N ARG A 171 -10.65 -1.49 -7.10
CA ARG A 171 -9.95 -1.85 -8.33
C ARG A 171 -8.56 -2.36 -8.01
N PHE A 172 -8.13 -3.39 -8.72
CA PHE A 172 -6.81 -4.02 -8.57
C PHE A 172 -5.92 -3.88 -9.82
N ILE A 173 -6.38 -3.18 -10.85
CA ILE A 173 -5.56 -2.75 -12.00
C ILE A 173 -5.42 -1.23 -11.91
N CYS A 174 -4.22 -0.77 -11.59
CA CYS A 174 -3.89 0.64 -11.48
C CYS A 174 -3.38 1.20 -12.81
N ASP A 175 -3.77 2.41 -13.14
CA ASP A 175 -3.10 3.26 -14.11
C ASP A 175 -2.18 4.23 -13.34
N PRO A 176 -0.85 3.99 -13.30
CA PRO A 176 0.05 4.77 -12.46
C PRO A 176 0.09 6.23 -12.87
N GLN A 177 -0.19 7.13 -11.94
CA GLN A 177 -0.21 8.58 -12.18
C GLN A 177 1.10 9.24 -11.77
N PRO A 178 1.64 10.18 -12.54
CA PRO A 178 2.89 10.86 -12.22
C PRO A 178 2.78 11.71 -10.95
N ILE A 179 3.88 11.77 -10.19
CA ILE A 179 4.00 12.61 -9.01
C ILE A 179 4.87 13.82 -9.37
N GLY A 180 4.26 14.99 -9.44
CA GLY A 180 4.97 16.23 -9.77
C GLY A 180 5.68 16.17 -11.13
N ARG A 181 6.90 16.73 -11.19
CA ARG A 181 7.74 16.71 -12.41
C ARG A 181 8.76 15.57 -12.42
N GLY A 182 8.74 14.70 -11.42
CA GLY A 182 9.68 13.59 -11.26
C GLY A 182 9.31 12.37 -12.08
N LYS A 183 10.15 11.32 -11.97
CA LYS A 183 9.90 10.01 -12.58
C LYS A 183 9.03 9.10 -11.71
N ALA A 184 8.75 9.50 -10.46
CA ALA A 184 7.94 8.73 -9.54
C ALA A 184 6.46 8.75 -9.96
N VAL A 185 5.81 7.61 -9.77
CA VAL A 185 4.37 7.45 -10.02
C VAL A 185 3.67 6.93 -8.76
N HIS A 186 2.36 7.08 -8.69
CA HIS A 186 1.57 6.52 -7.61
C HIS A 186 0.40 5.70 -8.12
N CYS A 187 -0.02 4.76 -7.28
CA CYS A 187 -1.22 3.96 -7.40
C CYS A 187 -2.05 4.04 -6.12
N ASP A 188 -3.35 4.20 -6.27
CA ASP A 188 -4.30 4.00 -5.17
C ASP A 188 -4.82 2.56 -5.24
N TYR A 189 -4.72 1.82 -4.11
CA TYR A 189 -5.14 0.44 -4.00
C TYR A 189 -5.82 0.17 -2.67
N ASN A 190 -7.13 -0.03 -2.68
CA ASN A 190 -7.91 -0.36 -1.48
C ASN A 190 -8.14 -1.86 -1.38
N ILE A 191 -8.05 -2.38 -0.16
CA ILE A 191 -8.23 -3.79 0.15
C ILE A 191 -9.54 -3.95 0.92
N ARG A 192 -10.38 -4.89 0.49
CA ARG A 192 -11.54 -5.34 1.25
C ARG A 192 -11.25 -6.72 1.82
N LEU A 193 -11.32 -6.83 3.14
CA LEU A 193 -11.14 -8.09 3.84
C LEU A 193 -12.35 -9.00 3.62
N GLU A 194 -12.10 -10.28 3.61
CA GLU A 194 -13.16 -11.30 3.58
C GLU A 194 -13.64 -11.59 5.00
N LYS A 195 -14.84 -12.13 5.10
CA LYS A 195 -15.38 -12.64 6.39
C LYS A 195 -14.49 -13.76 6.90
N LYS A 196 -14.43 -13.87 8.23
CA LYS A 196 -13.76 -14.99 8.91
C LYS A 196 -14.38 -16.31 8.56
#